data_40d4b282b7983463fe624accf2d4424f
#
_entry.id   40d4b282b7983463fe624accf2d4424f
#
_cell.length_a   1.000
_cell.length_b   1.000
_cell.length_c   1.000
_cell.angle_alpha   90.00
_cell.angle_beta   90.00
_cell.angle_gamma   90.00
#
_symmetry.space_group_name_H-M   'P 1'
#
loop_
_entity.id
_entity.type
_entity.pdbx_description
1 polymer ?
#
loop_
_entity_poly.entity_id
_entity_poly.type
_entity_poly.pdbx_seq_one_letter_code
_entity_poly.pdbx_strand_id
1 'polypeptide(L)'
;MPFPVISFRDVYYAYPGTDDYALKGTTFDVTAGTTEIILGGSGSGKSTILKLVLGLIKPESGVIEIDGVDISRMEEADLMKVRSGMGMVFQEGALFDSLTVAENVGYRLREHEDLTEEDFESRVRSVLGFVDLEEFYDRMPSELSGGQRRRVALARAIAHRPQVILYDEPTTGLDPIIGSTICDLIVKLRDLEGVTSVLVTHQLRDAFQVAQSFTMIKNGQVTYNRIEDLDVLVGTEFIVLNRGQIVFRGPQRMLWTTDEPYVRKFLEGLLIPVARR
;
A
#
# COMPACT_ATOMS: atom_id res chain seq x y z
N MET A 1 -11.22 16.82 -14.18
CA MET A 1 -11.02 15.63 -13.35
C MET A 1 -9.55 15.60 -12.97
N PRO A 2 -9.16 15.27 -11.74
CA PRO A 2 -7.75 15.12 -11.42
C PRO A 2 -7.17 14.00 -12.28
N PHE A 3 -5.94 14.22 -12.79
CA PHE A 3 -5.25 13.21 -13.58
C PHE A 3 -4.88 12.01 -12.67
N PRO A 4 -4.99 10.77 -13.17
CA PRO A 4 -4.57 9.61 -12.41
C PRO A 4 -3.05 9.61 -12.22
N VAL A 5 -2.59 9.25 -11.01
CA VAL A 5 -1.17 9.07 -10.70
C VAL A 5 -0.67 7.71 -11.23
N ILE A 6 -1.53 6.68 -11.21
CA ILE A 6 -1.25 5.36 -11.77
C ILE A 6 -2.36 5.02 -12.75
N SER A 7 -1.98 4.58 -13.95
CA SER A 7 -2.91 4.11 -14.98
C SER A 7 -2.48 2.77 -15.54
N PHE A 8 -3.42 1.84 -15.63
CA PHE A 8 -3.29 0.58 -16.35
C PHE A 8 -4.27 0.58 -17.52
N ARG A 9 -3.81 0.22 -18.72
CA ARG A 9 -4.60 0.15 -19.92
C ARG A 9 -4.37 -1.18 -20.64
N ASP A 10 -5.35 -2.08 -20.56
CA ASP A 10 -5.38 -3.39 -21.22
C ASP A 10 -4.10 -4.21 -20.99
N VAL A 11 -3.66 -4.28 -19.72
CA VAL A 11 -2.37 -4.87 -19.33
C VAL A 11 -2.50 -6.38 -19.21
N TYR A 12 -1.64 -7.08 -19.96
CA TYR A 12 -1.45 -8.53 -19.87
C TYR A 12 -0.05 -8.86 -19.37
N TYR A 13 0.04 -9.86 -18.51
CA TYR A 13 1.31 -10.36 -18.01
C TYR A 13 1.24 -11.84 -17.67
N ALA A 14 2.19 -12.64 -18.15
CA ALA A 14 2.46 -14.01 -17.73
C ALA A 14 3.88 -14.13 -17.15
N TYR A 15 4.06 -15.00 -16.15
CA TYR A 15 5.40 -15.29 -15.64
C TYR A 15 6.14 -16.22 -16.62
N PRO A 16 7.47 -16.07 -16.78
CA PRO A 16 8.26 -16.94 -17.64
C PRO A 16 8.03 -18.41 -17.31
N GLY A 17 7.77 -19.21 -18.36
CA GLY A 17 7.53 -20.66 -18.22
C GLY A 17 6.11 -21.06 -17.78
N THR A 18 5.17 -20.12 -17.79
CA THR A 18 3.75 -20.42 -17.54
C THR A 18 2.92 -20.03 -18.77
N ASP A 19 1.91 -20.86 -19.10
CA ASP A 19 0.94 -20.57 -20.17
C ASP A 19 -0.22 -19.71 -19.65
N ASP A 20 -0.35 -19.56 -18.34
CA ASP A 20 -1.40 -18.81 -17.70
C ASP A 20 -1.01 -17.35 -17.42
N TYR A 21 -1.84 -16.43 -17.89
CA TYR A 21 -1.70 -15.01 -17.56
C TYR A 21 -1.99 -14.73 -16.09
N ALA A 22 -1.03 -14.07 -15.42
CA ALA A 22 -1.22 -13.53 -14.07
C ALA A 22 -2.10 -12.27 -14.07
N LEU A 23 -2.10 -11.51 -15.18
CA LEU A 23 -3.05 -10.41 -15.45
C LEU A 23 -3.58 -10.54 -16.87
N LYS A 24 -4.90 -10.26 -17.06
CA LYS A 24 -5.64 -10.50 -18.29
C LYS A 24 -6.49 -9.27 -18.64
N GLY A 25 -5.92 -8.33 -19.40
CA GLY A 25 -6.62 -7.11 -19.82
C GLY A 25 -6.94 -6.15 -18.66
N THR A 26 -6.03 -6.05 -17.69
CA THR A 26 -6.22 -5.24 -16.49
C THR A 26 -6.23 -3.76 -16.85
N THR A 27 -7.34 -3.06 -16.51
CA THR A 27 -7.52 -1.62 -16.76
C THR A 27 -8.10 -0.93 -15.54
N PHE A 28 -7.38 0.04 -14.96
CA PHE A 28 -7.84 0.87 -13.86
C PHE A 28 -6.97 2.12 -13.69
N ASP A 29 -7.47 3.07 -12.91
CA ASP A 29 -6.77 4.32 -12.56
C ASP A 29 -6.71 4.48 -11.04
N VAL A 30 -5.63 5.05 -10.53
CA VAL A 30 -5.53 5.48 -9.14
C VAL A 30 -5.40 6.99 -9.11
N THR A 31 -6.31 7.65 -8.40
CA THR A 31 -6.35 9.11 -8.29
C THR A 31 -5.40 9.60 -7.19
N ALA A 32 -4.79 10.77 -7.40
CA ALA A 32 -3.92 11.40 -6.40
C ALA A 32 -4.62 11.59 -5.04
N GLY A 33 -3.91 11.27 -3.94
CA GLY A 33 -4.42 11.41 -2.57
C GLY A 33 -5.49 10.40 -2.17
N THR A 34 -5.73 9.35 -2.98
CA THR A 34 -6.68 8.28 -2.66
C THR A 34 -5.99 6.98 -2.27
N THR A 35 -6.76 6.05 -1.72
CA THR A 35 -6.32 4.68 -1.47
C THR A 35 -7.08 3.72 -2.40
N GLU A 36 -6.36 3.06 -3.31
CA GLU A 36 -6.90 1.94 -4.08
C GLU A 36 -6.65 0.64 -3.33
N ILE A 37 -7.71 -0.05 -2.92
CA ILE A 37 -7.63 -1.33 -2.21
C ILE A 37 -7.87 -2.47 -3.19
N ILE A 38 -6.84 -3.30 -3.39
CA ILE A 38 -6.91 -4.46 -4.29
C ILE A 38 -7.07 -5.73 -3.47
N LEU A 39 -8.25 -6.32 -3.57
CA LEU A 39 -8.64 -7.56 -2.90
C LEU A 39 -8.55 -8.75 -3.85
N GLY A 40 -8.38 -9.94 -3.29
CA GLY A 40 -8.44 -11.20 -4.05
C GLY A 40 -7.74 -12.34 -3.33
N GLY A 41 -8.01 -13.57 -3.74
CA GLY A 41 -7.36 -14.76 -3.20
C GLY A 41 -5.86 -14.83 -3.51
N SER A 42 -5.16 -15.80 -2.91
CA SER A 42 -3.77 -16.08 -3.25
C SER A 42 -3.65 -16.43 -4.76
N GLY A 43 -2.63 -15.90 -5.42
CA GLY A 43 -2.41 -16.13 -6.86
C GLY A 43 -3.35 -15.36 -7.79
N SER A 44 -4.18 -14.43 -7.29
CA SER A 44 -5.09 -13.65 -8.16
C SER A 44 -4.41 -12.58 -9.02
N GLY A 45 -3.12 -12.25 -8.77
CA GLY A 45 -2.36 -11.25 -9.52
C GLY A 45 -2.06 -9.96 -8.74
N LYS A 46 -2.42 -9.86 -7.46
CA LYS A 46 -2.26 -8.63 -6.63
C LYS A 46 -0.82 -8.13 -6.57
N SER A 47 0.11 -8.96 -6.09
CA SER A 47 1.53 -8.56 -6.00
C SER A 47 2.17 -8.37 -7.38
N THR A 48 1.59 -8.96 -8.45
CA THR A 48 2.00 -8.74 -9.82
C THR A 48 1.72 -7.28 -10.23
N ILE A 49 0.57 -6.72 -9.84
CA ILE A 49 0.26 -5.30 -10.07
C ILE A 49 1.32 -4.41 -9.42
N LEU A 50 1.67 -4.66 -8.15
CA LEU A 50 2.70 -3.85 -7.46
C LEU A 50 4.07 -3.94 -8.15
N LYS A 51 4.47 -5.13 -8.60
CA LYS A 51 5.73 -5.32 -9.35
C LYS A 51 5.73 -4.58 -10.69
N LEU A 52 4.60 -4.54 -11.38
CA LEU A 52 4.42 -3.80 -12.63
C LEU A 52 4.46 -2.28 -12.38
N VAL A 53 3.80 -1.76 -11.34
CA VAL A 53 3.86 -0.33 -10.95
C VAL A 53 5.30 0.09 -10.64
N LEU A 54 6.07 -0.78 -9.98
CA LEU A 54 7.50 -0.53 -9.71
C LEU A 54 8.40 -0.75 -10.94
N GLY A 55 7.87 -1.25 -12.07
CA GLY A 55 8.67 -1.61 -13.23
C GLY A 55 9.69 -2.72 -12.98
N LEU A 56 9.49 -3.54 -11.92
CA LEU A 56 10.33 -4.72 -11.64
C LEU A 56 10.12 -5.85 -12.65
N ILE A 57 8.96 -5.85 -13.29
CA ILE A 57 8.60 -6.71 -14.41
C ILE A 57 7.92 -5.83 -15.47
N LYS A 58 8.06 -6.21 -16.74
CA LYS A 58 7.48 -5.46 -17.88
C LYS A 58 6.22 -6.19 -18.38
N PRO A 59 5.14 -5.50 -18.73
CA PRO A 59 3.96 -6.14 -19.29
C PRO A 59 4.25 -6.75 -20.67
N GLU A 60 3.55 -7.83 -21.04
CA GLU A 60 3.62 -8.40 -22.38
C GLU A 60 2.93 -7.48 -23.38
N SER A 61 1.77 -6.96 -23.00
CA SER A 61 1.01 -5.95 -23.77
C SER A 61 0.27 -5.01 -22.83
N GLY A 62 -0.26 -3.92 -23.42
CA GLY A 62 -0.89 -2.84 -22.68
C GLY A 62 0.09 -1.75 -22.27
N VAL A 63 -0.43 -0.74 -21.57
CA VAL A 63 0.31 0.45 -21.15
C VAL A 63 0.13 0.67 -19.65
N ILE A 64 1.24 1.02 -18.99
CA ILE A 64 1.25 1.43 -17.58
C ILE A 64 1.86 2.81 -17.51
N GLU A 65 1.11 3.77 -16.97
CA GLU A 65 1.58 5.14 -16.77
C GLU A 65 1.66 5.49 -15.30
N ILE A 66 2.72 6.20 -14.93
CA ILE A 66 2.92 6.79 -13.61
C ILE A 66 3.12 8.29 -13.81
N ASP A 67 2.26 9.11 -13.21
CA ASP A 67 2.22 10.57 -13.42
C ASP A 67 2.18 10.96 -14.91
N GLY A 68 1.45 10.19 -15.73
CA GLY A 68 1.34 10.38 -17.18
C GLY A 68 2.56 9.95 -17.98
N VAL A 69 3.54 9.30 -17.36
CA VAL A 69 4.74 8.77 -18.03
C VAL A 69 4.58 7.27 -18.25
N ASP A 70 4.64 6.80 -19.50
CA ASP A 70 4.60 5.37 -19.85
C ASP A 70 5.88 4.66 -19.40
N ILE A 71 5.73 3.75 -18.42
CA ILE A 71 6.82 2.95 -17.89
C ILE A 71 6.93 1.55 -18.50
N SER A 72 6.00 1.16 -19.38
CA SER A 72 5.82 -0.24 -19.85
C SER A 72 7.09 -0.80 -20.52
N ARG A 73 7.85 0.05 -21.18
CA ARG A 73 9.09 -0.32 -21.92
C ARG A 73 10.33 0.46 -21.45
N MET A 74 10.20 1.23 -20.37
CA MET A 74 11.25 2.10 -19.87
C MET A 74 12.48 1.31 -19.42
N GLU A 75 13.65 1.89 -19.63
CA GLU A 75 14.93 1.32 -19.18
C GLU A 75 15.17 1.57 -17.68
N GLU A 76 16.03 0.75 -17.07
CA GLU A 76 16.26 0.76 -15.62
C GLU A 76 16.70 2.13 -15.09
N ALA A 77 17.56 2.84 -15.81
CA ALA A 77 18.04 4.16 -15.40
C ALA A 77 16.94 5.22 -15.27
N ASP A 78 15.90 5.13 -16.11
CA ASP A 78 14.76 6.04 -16.05
C ASP A 78 13.71 5.54 -15.05
N LEU A 79 13.53 4.22 -14.90
CA LEU A 79 12.69 3.63 -13.84
C LEU A 79 13.17 4.03 -12.44
N MET A 80 14.48 4.17 -12.22
CA MET A 80 15.02 4.66 -10.95
C MET A 80 14.48 6.06 -10.59
N LYS A 81 14.34 6.95 -11.59
CA LYS A 81 13.75 8.29 -11.39
C LYS A 81 12.27 8.19 -11.02
N VAL A 82 11.50 7.32 -11.68
CA VAL A 82 10.08 7.09 -11.36
C VAL A 82 9.94 6.52 -9.94
N ARG A 83 10.73 5.50 -9.61
CA ARG A 83 10.74 4.89 -8.26
C ARG A 83 11.16 5.89 -7.17
N SER A 84 11.82 6.99 -7.54
CA SER A 84 12.22 8.01 -6.57
C SER A 84 11.02 8.69 -5.89
N GLY A 85 9.86 8.75 -6.51
CA GLY A 85 8.60 9.24 -5.95
C GLY A 85 7.77 8.19 -5.21
N MET A 86 8.27 6.94 -5.07
CA MET A 86 7.49 5.83 -4.54
C MET A 86 8.09 5.23 -3.27
N GLY A 87 7.22 4.84 -2.32
CA GLY A 87 7.54 3.99 -1.18
C GLY A 87 6.96 2.58 -1.37
N MET A 88 7.62 1.57 -0.77
CA MET A 88 7.11 0.19 -0.75
C MET A 88 7.19 -0.40 0.64
N VAL A 89 6.09 -0.98 1.10
CA VAL A 89 5.99 -1.76 2.33
C VAL A 89 5.71 -3.21 1.96
N PHE A 90 6.71 -4.07 2.16
CA PHE A 90 6.63 -5.50 1.85
C PHE A 90 5.97 -6.28 2.99
N GLN A 91 5.42 -7.43 2.66
CA GLN A 91 4.71 -8.33 3.57
C GLN A 91 5.51 -8.68 4.84
N GLU A 92 6.83 -8.83 4.79
CA GLU A 92 7.68 -9.13 5.94
C GLU A 92 8.50 -7.91 6.43
N GLY A 93 8.23 -6.72 5.87
CA GLY A 93 8.96 -5.49 6.17
C GLY A 93 10.26 -5.36 5.40
N ALA A 94 10.94 -6.45 5.07
CA ALA A 94 12.20 -6.50 4.30
C ALA A 94 13.25 -5.49 4.81
N LEU A 95 13.47 -5.43 6.14
CA LEU A 95 14.53 -4.63 6.74
C LEU A 95 15.89 -5.27 6.46
N PHE A 96 16.92 -4.43 6.40
CA PHE A 96 18.31 -4.87 6.38
C PHE A 96 18.71 -5.28 7.80
N ASP A 97 18.97 -6.56 8.02
CA ASP A 97 19.29 -7.12 9.34
C ASP A 97 20.63 -6.60 9.90
N SER A 98 21.53 -6.15 9.03
CA SER A 98 22.85 -5.59 9.37
C SER A 98 22.85 -4.11 9.70
N LEU A 99 21.72 -3.43 9.55
CA LEU A 99 21.56 -2.00 9.79
C LEU A 99 20.66 -1.75 11.00
N THR A 100 20.95 -0.69 11.76
CA THR A 100 20.07 -0.21 12.83
C THR A 100 18.71 0.24 12.28
N VAL A 101 17.75 0.52 13.16
CA VAL A 101 16.47 1.12 12.82
C VAL A 101 16.67 2.44 12.08
N ALA A 102 17.53 3.32 12.62
CA ALA A 102 17.84 4.61 12.00
C ALA A 102 18.43 4.47 10.60
N GLU A 103 19.39 3.57 10.42
CA GLU A 103 20.01 3.30 9.13
C GLU A 103 19.03 2.68 8.13
N ASN A 104 18.15 1.78 8.59
CA ASN A 104 17.06 1.26 7.74
C ASN A 104 16.14 2.36 7.26
N VAL A 105 15.67 3.23 8.16
CA VAL A 105 14.76 4.34 7.82
C VAL A 105 15.45 5.35 6.92
N GLY A 106 16.68 5.72 7.26
CA GLY A 106 17.47 6.73 6.55
C GLY A 106 18.23 6.20 5.33
N TYR A 107 18.17 4.89 5.02
CA TYR A 107 18.98 4.26 3.98
C TYR A 107 18.96 5.04 2.67
N ARG A 108 17.77 5.35 2.20
CA ARG A 108 17.58 6.08 0.94
C ARG A 108 17.99 7.55 1.04
N LEU A 109 17.80 8.19 2.20
CA LEU A 109 18.22 9.58 2.40
C LEU A 109 19.74 9.72 2.24
N ARG A 110 20.51 8.77 2.79
CA ARG A 110 21.98 8.75 2.65
C ARG A 110 22.47 8.51 1.21
N GLU A 111 21.70 7.77 0.41
CA GLU A 111 22.10 7.44 -0.97
C GLU A 111 21.76 8.56 -1.98
N HIS A 112 20.72 9.34 -1.71
CA HIS A 112 20.14 10.23 -2.72
C HIS A 112 19.99 11.69 -2.30
N GLU A 113 20.26 12.02 -1.04
CA GLU A 113 20.16 13.39 -0.53
C GLU A 113 21.47 13.81 0.14
N ASP A 114 21.98 15.00 -0.22
CA ASP A 114 23.14 15.64 0.44
C ASP A 114 22.68 16.31 1.75
N LEU A 115 22.32 15.50 2.75
CA LEU A 115 21.90 15.98 4.06
C LEU A 115 23.09 16.09 5.01
N THR A 116 23.09 17.12 5.86
CA THR A 116 23.97 17.15 7.03
C THR A 116 23.60 16.02 8.00
N GLU A 117 24.53 15.60 8.87
CA GLU A 117 24.22 14.56 9.87
C GLU A 117 23.08 14.99 10.81
N GLU A 118 23.00 16.29 11.13
CA GLU A 118 21.94 16.87 11.96
C GLU A 118 20.58 16.81 11.25
N ASP A 119 20.52 17.17 9.97
CA ASP A 119 19.29 17.11 9.18
C ASP A 119 18.84 15.66 8.98
N PHE A 120 19.79 14.75 8.74
CA PHE A 120 19.51 13.31 8.64
C PHE A 120 18.91 12.77 9.93
N GLU A 121 19.56 13.01 11.09
CA GLU A 121 19.04 12.54 12.38
C GLU A 121 17.67 13.14 12.69
N SER A 122 17.50 14.44 12.50
CA SER A 122 16.23 15.14 12.69
C SER A 122 15.12 14.53 11.83
N ARG A 123 15.42 14.24 10.55
CA ARG A 123 14.47 13.64 9.62
C ARG A 123 14.09 12.22 10.05
N VAL A 124 15.07 11.37 10.37
CA VAL A 124 14.83 9.99 10.80
C VAL A 124 14.02 9.94 12.10
N ARG A 125 14.37 10.77 13.10
CA ARG A 125 13.61 10.86 14.37
C ARG A 125 12.18 11.32 14.14
N SER A 126 11.97 12.33 13.31
CA SER A 126 10.61 12.81 12.96
C SER A 126 9.76 11.69 12.35
N VAL A 127 10.33 10.89 11.45
CA VAL A 127 9.62 9.79 10.80
C VAL A 127 9.39 8.62 11.79
N LEU A 128 10.36 8.32 12.65
CA LEU A 128 10.17 7.32 13.71
C LEU A 128 9.11 7.77 14.72
N GLY A 129 9.07 9.05 15.07
CA GLY A 129 7.99 9.63 15.91
C GLY A 129 6.61 9.51 15.26
N PHE A 130 6.51 9.62 13.92
CA PHE A 130 5.24 9.41 13.21
C PHE A 130 4.67 7.99 13.40
N VAL A 131 5.53 6.99 13.58
CA VAL A 131 5.16 5.58 13.78
C VAL A 131 5.32 5.11 15.24
N ASP A 132 5.53 6.02 16.20
CA ASP A 132 5.73 5.78 17.64
C ASP A 132 6.90 4.81 17.93
N LEU A 133 8.05 5.03 17.29
CA LEU A 133 9.25 4.20 17.44
C LEU A 133 10.54 5.03 17.62
N GLU A 134 10.47 6.28 18.05
CA GLU A 134 11.65 7.14 18.19
C GLU A 134 12.68 6.58 19.17
N GLU A 135 12.22 5.92 20.25
CA GLU A 135 13.08 5.30 21.26
C GLU A 135 13.88 4.08 20.74
N PHE A 136 13.52 3.54 19.57
CA PHE A 136 14.17 2.40 18.94
C PHE A 136 15.25 2.78 17.94
N TYR A 137 15.63 4.06 17.85
CA TYR A 137 16.54 4.64 16.87
C TYR A 137 17.81 3.79 16.65
N ASP A 138 18.50 3.41 17.76
CA ASP A 138 19.77 2.68 17.73
C ASP A 138 19.61 1.14 17.77
N ARG A 139 18.39 0.62 17.79
CA ARG A 139 18.13 -0.82 17.88
C ARG A 139 18.36 -1.52 16.54
N MET A 140 18.68 -2.82 16.65
CA MET A 140 18.76 -3.71 15.49
C MET A 140 17.38 -4.33 15.18
N PRO A 141 17.07 -4.69 13.93
CA PRO A 141 15.83 -5.36 13.59
C PRO A 141 15.54 -6.65 14.37
N SER A 142 16.59 -7.37 14.78
CA SER A 142 16.48 -8.57 15.61
C SER A 142 15.95 -8.33 17.02
N GLU A 143 16.05 -7.10 17.52
CA GLU A 143 15.56 -6.69 18.84
C GLU A 143 14.09 -6.24 18.82
N LEU A 144 13.45 -6.20 17.63
CA LEU A 144 12.11 -5.69 17.43
C LEU A 144 11.07 -6.83 17.36
N SER A 145 9.87 -6.56 17.86
CA SER A 145 8.70 -7.40 17.58
C SER A 145 8.31 -7.33 16.09
N GLY A 146 7.49 -8.27 15.61
CA GLY A 146 6.98 -8.27 14.23
C GLY A 146 6.26 -6.97 13.85
N GLY A 147 5.43 -6.45 14.77
CA GLY A 147 4.73 -5.18 14.58
C GLY A 147 5.66 -3.97 14.55
N GLN A 148 6.68 -3.94 15.40
CA GLN A 148 7.70 -2.89 15.38
C GLN A 148 8.50 -2.92 14.08
N ARG A 149 8.94 -4.09 13.61
CA ARG A 149 9.59 -4.23 12.30
C ARG A 149 8.72 -3.70 11.15
N ARG A 150 7.42 -3.98 11.19
CA ARG A 150 6.49 -3.49 10.16
C ARG A 150 6.35 -1.97 10.20
N ARG A 151 6.30 -1.36 11.39
CA ARG A 151 6.27 0.11 11.54
C ARG A 151 7.59 0.75 11.11
N VAL A 152 8.75 0.12 11.36
CA VAL A 152 10.05 0.58 10.82
C VAL A 152 10.06 0.52 9.29
N ALA A 153 9.52 -0.55 8.68
CA ALA A 153 9.40 -0.65 7.23
C ALA A 153 8.51 0.46 6.63
N LEU A 154 7.42 0.81 7.33
CA LEU A 154 6.58 1.94 6.96
C LEU A 154 7.35 3.27 7.10
N ALA A 155 8.06 3.48 8.22
CA ALA A 155 8.92 4.64 8.43
C ALA A 155 9.95 4.80 7.31
N ARG A 156 10.63 3.71 6.92
CA ARG A 156 11.56 3.69 5.78
C ARG A 156 10.88 4.10 4.46
N ALA A 157 9.66 3.60 4.23
CA ALA A 157 8.92 3.90 3.01
C ALA A 157 8.52 5.38 2.89
N ILE A 158 8.30 6.08 4.02
CA ILE A 158 7.88 7.49 4.04
C ILE A 158 9.02 8.49 4.25
N ALA A 159 10.22 8.04 4.59
CA ALA A 159 11.34 8.91 4.97
C ALA A 159 11.71 9.94 3.88
N HIS A 160 11.63 9.57 2.62
CA HIS A 160 11.93 10.42 1.47
C HIS A 160 10.69 11.16 0.90
N ARG A 161 9.57 11.21 1.65
CA ARG A 161 8.31 11.89 1.27
C ARG A 161 7.75 11.45 -0.08
N PRO A 162 7.45 10.16 -0.27
CA PRO A 162 6.91 9.67 -1.53
C PRO A 162 5.53 10.24 -1.81
N GLN A 163 5.19 10.38 -3.10
CA GLN A 163 3.83 10.72 -3.54
C GLN A 163 2.93 9.49 -3.55
N VAL A 164 3.50 8.31 -3.78
CA VAL A 164 2.81 7.02 -3.86
C VAL A 164 3.42 6.03 -2.89
N ILE A 165 2.61 5.31 -2.14
CA ILE A 165 3.06 4.17 -1.33
C ILE A 165 2.30 2.91 -1.74
N LEU A 166 3.06 1.86 -1.98
CA LEU A 166 2.55 0.53 -2.28
C LEU A 166 2.66 -0.35 -1.04
N TYR A 167 1.58 -1.05 -0.71
CA TYR A 167 1.53 -1.95 0.45
C TYR A 167 1.19 -3.36 -0.03
N ASP A 168 2.11 -4.31 0.19
CA ASP A 168 1.88 -5.73 -0.11
C ASP A 168 1.61 -6.49 1.19
N GLU A 169 0.34 -6.77 1.47
CA GLU A 169 -0.14 -7.53 2.63
C GLU A 169 0.45 -7.01 3.97
N PRO A 170 0.36 -5.70 4.29
CA PRO A 170 1.12 -5.06 5.37
C PRO A 170 0.79 -5.55 6.78
N THR A 171 -0.36 -6.20 6.97
CA THR A 171 -0.87 -6.68 8.26
C THR A 171 -0.81 -8.20 8.41
N THR A 172 -0.47 -8.91 7.35
CA THR A 172 -0.43 -10.38 7.34
C THR A 172 0.59 -10.91 8.36
N GLY A 173 0.15 -11.87 9.19
CA GLY A 173 0.97 -12.47 10.25
C GLY A 173 1.08 -11.64 11.53
N LEU A 174 0.40 -10.51 11.63
CA LEU A 174 0.30 -9.71 12.85
C LEU A 174 -0.96 -10.05 13.64
N ASP A 175 -0.91 -9.86 14.95
CA ASP A 175 -2.12 -9.91 15.74
C ASP A 175 -3.10 -8.76 15.39
N PRO A 176 -4.40 -8.91 15.68
CA PRO A 176 -5.42 -7.95 15.27
C PRO A 176 -5.22 -6.52 15.75
N ILE A 177 -4.63 -6.33 16.94
CA ILE A 177 -4.42 -5.00 17.53
C ILE A 177 -3.30 -4.28 16.79
N ILE A 178 -2.18 -4.99 16.56
CA ILE A 178 -1.03 -4.45 15.82
C ILE A 178 -1.42 -4.19 14.36
N GLY A 179 -2.18 -5.11 13.73
CA GLY A 179 -2.71 -4.90 12.38
C GLY A 179 -3.55 -3.63 12.28
N SER A 180 -4.41 -3.39 13.27
CA SER A 180 -5.22 -2.15 13.34
C SER A 180 -4.34 -0.89 13.41
N THR A 181 -3.26 -0.92 14.18
CA THR A 181 -2.32 0.22 14.25
C THR A 181 -1.67 0.52 12.88
N ILE A 182 -1.33 -0.52 12.10
CA ILE A 182 -0.81 -0.32 10.73
C ILE A 182 -1.87 0.29 9.81
N CYS A 183 -3.13 -0.16 9.90
CA CYS A 183 -4.23 0.45 9.14
C CYS A 183 -4.42 1.93 9.49
N ASP A 184 -4.37 2.28 10.78
CA ASP A 184 -4.48 3.67 11.23
C ASP A 184 -3.33 4.54 10.71
N LEU A 185 -2.10 4.01 10.61
CA LEU A 185 -0.97 4.72 10.00
C LEU A 185 -1.16 4.94 8.49
N ILE A 186 -1.72 3.96 7.77
CA ILE A 186 -2.07 4.11 6.34
C ILE A 186 -3.10 5.23 6.15
N VAL A 187 -4.15 5.24 6.99
CA VAL A 187 -5.19 6.30 6.99
C VAL A 187 -4.58 7.66 7.31
N LYS A 188 -3.71 7.74 8.32
CA LYS A 188 -3.02 8.98 8.71
C LYS A 188 -2.17 9.54 7.57
N LEU A 189 -1.45 8.70 6.83
CA LEU A 189 -0.64 9.12 5.67
C LEU A 189 -1.52 9.65 4.53
N ARG A 190 -2.63 8.98 4.21
CA ARG A 190 -3.59 9.46 3.22
C ARG A 190 -4.16 10.82 3.59
N ASP A 191 -4.67 10.95 4.81
CA ASP A 191 -5.49 12.10 5.20
C ASP A 191 -4.68 13.34 5.59
N LEU A 192 -3.49 13.16 6.21
CA LEU A 192 -2.66 14.28 6.69
C LEU A 192 -1.52 14.64 5.75
N GLU A 193 -0.97 13.66 5.04
CA GLU A 193 0.17 13.87 4.14
C GLU A 193 -0.24 13.87 2.65
N GLY A 194 -1.51 13.53 2.35
CA GLY A 194 -2.02 13.48 0.98
C GLY A 194 -1.41 12.39 0.11
N VAL A 195 -0.84 11.36 0.73
CA VAL A 195 -0.16 10.26 0.03
C VAL A 195 -1.16 9.40 -0.73
N THR A 196 -0.87 9.12 -1.98
CA THR A 196 -1.61 8.13 -2.78
C THR A 196 -1.19 6.72 -2.38
N SER A 197 -2.13 5.82 -2.15
CA SER A 197 -1.86 4.48 -1.65
C SER A 197 -2.44 3.40 -2.55
N VAL A 198 -1.67 2.34 -2.81
CA VAL A 198 -2.19 1.08 -3.35
C VAL A 198 -2.00 0.00 -2.30
N LEU A 199 -3.08 -0.46 -1.71
CA LEU A 199 -3.10 -1.48 -0.66
C LEU A 199 -3.55 -2.82 -1.24
N VAL A 200 -2.65 -3.77 -1.29
CA VAL A 200 -2.96 -5.15 -1.67
C VAL A 200 -3.16 -5.98 -0.43
N THR A 201 -4.32 -6.61 -0.29
CA THR A 201 -4.59 -7.51 0.84
C THR A 201 -5.65 -8.56 0.52
N HIS A 202 -5.66 -9.66 1.26
CA HIS A 202 -6.75 -10.63 1.31
C HIS A 202 -7.57 -10.50 2.61
N GLN A 203 -7.14 -9.61 3.53
CA GLN A 203 -7.79 -9.40 4.83
C GLN A 203 -8.87 -8.32 4.71
N LEU A 204 -10.12 -8.76 4.61
CA LEU A 204 -11.27 -7.86 4.46
C LEU A 204 -11.44 -6.91 5.65
N ARG A 205 -11.15 -7.38 6.88
CA ARG A 205 -11.23 -6.54 8.07
C ARG A 205 -10.36 -5.29 7.93
N ASP A 206 -9.12 -5.47 7.50
CA ASP A 206 -8.14 -4.39 7.41
C ASP A 206 -8.47 -3.46 6.24
N ALA A 207 -8.90 -4.03 5.11
CA ALA A 207 -9.41 -3.28 3.96
C ALA A 207 -10.57 -2.36 4.35
N PHE A 208 -11.55 -2.88 5.11
CA PHE A 208 -12.69 -2.08 5.58
C PHE A 208 -12.29 -1.09 6.67
N GLN A 209 -11.35 -1.41 7.54
CA GLN A 209 -10.84 -0.43 8.51
C GLN A 209 -10.25 0.78 7.79
N VAL A 210 -9.38 0.58 6.79
CA VAL A 210 -8.79 1.66 6.00
C VAL A 210 -9.84 2.46 5.24
N ALA A 211 -10.85 1.79 4.67
CA ALA A 211 -11.90 2.44 3.90
C ALA A 211 -12.90 3.23 4.75
N GLN A 212 -13.16 2.79 5.99
CA GLN A 212 -14.14 3.39 6.88
C GLN A 212 -13.56 4.36 7.89
N SER A 213 -12.23 4.51 7.93
CA SER A 213 -11.55 5.40 8.88
C SER A 213 -11.05 6.66 8.19
N PHE A 214 -11.07 7.75 8.94
CA PHE A 214 -10.43 8.99 8.54
C PHE A 214 -9.75 9.66 9.72
N THR A 215 -8.75 10.47 9.43
CA THR A 215 -7.95 11.17 10.42
C THR A 215 -8.06 12.67 10.20
N MET A 216 -8.17 13.44 11.30
CA MET A 216 -8.15 14.90 11.28
C MET A 216 -7.35 15.43 12.46
N ILE A 217 -6.84 16.67 12.30
CA ILE A 217 -6.23 17.40 13.41
C ILE A 217 -7.32 18.23 14.10
N LYS A 218 -7.56 17.96 15.39
CA LYS A 218 -8.47 18.72 16.22
C LYS A 218 -7.72 19.23 17.46
N ASN A 219 -7.70 20.55 17.66
CA ASN A 219 -6.95 21.17 18.76
C ASN A 219 -5.47 20.77 18.84
N GLY A 220 -4.80 20.62 17.69
CA GLY A 220 -3.39 20.20 17.61
C GLY A 220 -3.14 18.69 17.87
N GLN A 221 -4.19 17.91 18.08
CA GLN A 221 -4.09 16.46 18.26
C GLN A 221 -4.69 15.71 17.08
N VAL A 222 -4.03 14.61 16.70
CA VAL A 222 -4.54 13.68 15.67
C VAL A 222 -5.68 12.87 16.27
N THR A 223 -6.83 12.88 15.60
CA THR A 223 -8.01 12.10 16.00
C THR A 223 -8.40 11.15 14.89
N TYR A 224 -8.62 9.87 15.25
CA TYR A 224 -9.11 8.83 14.35
C TYR A 224 -10.62 8.73 14.49
N ASN A 225 -11.32 8.75 13.37
CA ASN A 225 -12.77 8.71 13.31
C ASN A 225 -13.21 7.59 12.36
N ARG A 226 -14.41 7.04 12.60
CA ARG A 226 -15.04 6.11 11.67
C ARG A 226 -16.19 6.80 10.95
N ILE A 227 -16.37 6.41 9.69
CA ILE A 227 -17.50 6.82 8.88
C ILE A 227 -18.62 5.85 9.18
N GLU A 228 -19.74 6.37 9.69
CA GLU A 228 -20.96 5.61 9.91
C GLU A 228 -21.81 5.54 8.63
N ASP A 229 -21.71 6.56 7.78
CA ASP A 229 -22.43 6.66 6.52
C ASP A 229 -21.51 6.26 5.34
N LEU A 230 -21.78 5.11 4.73
CA LEU A 230 -21.03 4.58 3.59
C LEU A 230 -21.14 5.42 2.30
N ASP A 231 -22.00 6.43 2.30
CA ASP A 231 -22.14 7.38 1.19
C ASP A 231 -21.10 8.50 1.24
N VAL A 232 -20.40 8.67 2.36
CA VAL A 232 -19.26 9.60 2.47
C VAL A 232 -18.03 8.98 1.81
N LEU A 233 -17.64 9.50 0.66
CA LEU A 233 -16.43 9.08 -0.05
C LEU A 233 -15.18 9.57 0.69
N VAL A 234 -14.46 8.67 1.32
CA VAL A 234 -13.14 8.97 1.93
C VAL A 234 -12.04 8.50 1.01
N GLY A 235 -11.99 9.00 -0.21
CA GLY A 235 -10.88 8.78 -1.12
C GLY A 235 -10.40 7.31 -1.22
N THR A 236 -11.33 6.33 -1.12
CA THR A 236 -11.00 4.90 -1.17
C THR A 236 -11.88 4.18 -2.16
N GLU A 237 -11.23 3.48 -3.10
CA GLU A 237 -11.88 2.58 -4.06
C GLU A 237 -11.41 1.13 -3.86
N PHE A 238 -12.22 0.19 -4.31
CA PHE A 238 -11.94 -1.24 -4.25
C PHE A 238 -11.85 -1.84 -5.64
N ILE A 239 -10.83 -2.66 -5.83
CA ILE A 239 -10.71 -3.60 -6.94
C ILE A 239 -10.75 -5.01 -6.35
N VAL A 240 -11.54 -5.91 -6.96
CA VAL A 240 -11.48 -7.34 -6.64
C VAL A 240 -10.92 -8.08 -7.84
N LEU A 241 -9.79 -8.76 -7.61
CA LEU A 241 -9.11 -9.59 -8.59
C LEU A 241 -9.47 -11.06 -8.43
N ASN A 242 -9.82 -11.70 -9.54
CA ASN A 242 -9.99 -13.14 -9.63
C ASN A 242 -9.26 -13.68 -10.86
N ARG A 243 -8.28 -14.57 -10.66
CA ARG A 243 -7.52 -15.23 -11.75
C ARG A 243 -6.99 -14.27 -12.81
N GLY A 244 -6.43 -13.14 -12.38
CA GLY A 244 -5.83 -12.13 -13.24
C GLY A 244 -6.81 -11.14 -13.88
N GLN A 245 -8.10 -11.21 -13.56
CA GLN A 245 -9.12 -10.30 -14.07
C GLN A 245 -9.72 -9.45 -12.96
N ILE A 246 -10.03 -8.20 -13.26
CA ILE A 246 -10.83 -7.34 -12.38
C ILE A 246 -12.29 -7.78 -12.54
N VAL A 247 -12.86 -8.35 -11.48
CA VAL A 247 -14.27 -8.76 -11.44
C VAL A 247 -15.17 -7.74 -10.76
N PHE A 248 -14.58 -6.79 -10.04
CA PHE A 248 -15.30 -5.67 -9.44
C PHE A 248 -14.36 -4.47 -9.32
N ARG A 249 -14.93 -3.27 -9.53
CA ARG A 249 -14.30 -1.99 -9.19
C ARG A 249 -15.36 -0.99 -8.75
N GLY A 250 -15.11 -0.29 -7.65
CA GLY A 250 -15.98 0.78 -7.16
C GLY A 250 -15.84 1.03 -5.66
N PRO A 251 -16.62 1.96 -5.12
CA PRO A 251 -16.63 2.29 -3.70
C PRO A 251 -17.20 1.14 -2.87
N GLN A 252 -16.90 1.15 -1.57
CA GLN A 252 -17.28 0.09 -0.64
C GLN A 252 -18.78 -0.24 -0.65
N ARG A 253 -19.67 0.76 -0.77
CA ARG A 253 -21.12 0.54 -0.82
C ARG A 253 -21.53 -0.39 -1.95
N MET A 254 -20.89 -0.26 -3.12
CA MET A 254 -21.20 -1.11 -4.29
C MET A 254 -20.68 -2.53 -4.10
N LEU A 255 -19.64 -2.74 -3.27
CA LEU A 255 -19.12 -4.06 -2.96
C LEU A 255 -20.18 -4.95 -2.26
N TRP A 256 -21.01 -4.35 -1.40
CA TRP A 256 -22.09 -5.05 -0.68
C TRP A 256 -23.31 -5.36 -1.53
N THR A 257 -23.53 -4.61 -2.61
CA THR A 257 -24.71 -4.69 -3.45
C THR A 257 -24.45 -5.38 -4.80
N THR A 258 -23.20 -5.74 -5.10
CA THR A 258 -22.84 -6.38 -6.36
C THR A 258 -23.45 -7.77 -6.50
N ASP A 259 -23.82 -8.12 -7.73
CA ASP A 259 -24.31 -9.46 -8.09
C ASP A 259 -23.17 -10.40 -8.51
N GLU A 260 -21.92 -9.92 -8.54
CA GLU A 260 -20.77 -10.73 -8.93
C GLU A 260 -20.57 -11.93 -7.97
N PRO A 261 -20.69 -13.18 -8.44
CA PRO A 261 -20.72 -14.34 -7.56
C PRO A 261 -19.41 -14.54 -6.78
N TYR A 262 -18.25 -14.21 -7.40
CA TYR A 262 -16.97 -14.34 -6.73
C TYR A 262 -16.84 -13.34 -5.58
N VAL A 263 -17.28 -12.10 -5.78
CA VAL A 263 -17.25 -11.06 -4.74
C VAL A 263 -18.17 -11.44 -3.59
N ARG A 264 -19.38 -11.89 -3.86
CA ARG A 264 -20.31 -12.37 -2.82
C ARG A 264 -19.68 -13.48 -1.98
N LYS A 265 -19.13 -14.51 -2.62
CA LYS A 265 -18.46 -15.60 -1.92
C LYS A 265 -17.25 -15.12 -1.11
N PHE A 266 -16.49 -14.16 -1.64
CA PHE A 266 -15.34 -13.58 -0.96
C PHE A 266 -15.76 -12.82 0.31
N LEU A 267 -16.89 -12.10 0.26
CA LEU A 267 -17.47 -11.37 1.39
C LEU A 267 -18.15 -12.30 2.42
N GLU A 268 -18.71 -13.42 2.01
CA GLU A 268 -19.34 -14.40 2.92
C GLU A 268 -18.36 -14.89 4.00
N GLY A 269 -17.05 -14.91 3.70
CA GLY A 269 -16.01 -15.21 4.66
C GLY A 269 -15.97 -14.25 5.87
N LEU A 270 -16.54 -13.04 5.75
CA LEU A 270 -16.74 -12.07 6.87
C LEU A 270 -18.05 -12.29 7.64
N LEU A 271 -19.07 -12.81 6.94
CA LEU A 271 -20.41 -12.93 7.47
C LEU A 271 -20.63 -14.23 8.27
N ILE A 272 -19.61 -15.10 8.40
CA ILE A 272 -19.69 -16.21 9.34
C ILE A 272 -19.63 -15.61 10.74
N PRO A 273 -20.78 -15.46 11.45
CA PRO A 273 -20.76 -15.04 12.84
C PRO A 273 -19.98 -16.10 13.60
N VAL A 274 -19.11 -15.68 14.50
CA VAL A 274 -18.73 -16.49 15.65
C VAL A 274 -20.00 -16.73 16.48
N ALA A 275 -20.85 -17.60 15.99
CA ALA A 275 -22.05 -18.04 16.64
C ALA A 275 -22.20 -19.55 16.38
N ARG A 276 -21.46 -20.31 17.18
CA ARG A 276 -21.84 -21.64 17.68
C ARG A 276 -20.74 -22.16 18.59
N ARG A 277 -20.77 -21.72 19.85
CA ARG A 277 -20.48 -22.57 21.01
C ARG A 277 -21.35 -22.11 22.16
#